data_f56670c07a98ea6923d7148290c608ad
#
_entry.id   f56670c07a98ea6923d7148290c608ad
#
_cell.length_a   1.000
_cell.length_b   1.000
_cell.length_c   1.000
_cell.angle_alpha   90.00
_cell.angle_beta   90.00
_cell.angle_gamma   90.00
#
_symmetry.space_group_name_H-M   'P 1'
#
loop_
_entity.id
_entity.type
_entity.pdbx_description
1 polymer ?
#
loop_
_entity_poly.entity_id
_entity_poly.type
_entity_poly.pdbx_seq_one_letter_code
_entity_poly.pdbx_strand_id
1 'polypeptide(L)'
;MATSTIEVVVEEIKRESPTVKSFKLVAANGSSLPRFSGGSHITTYVQTEYGLIERHYSLTTDPDITDYYQIAIRRSDQSRGGSIYWHDHIKIGDKLYISYPKNHFPLSFRAKHHVFFAAGIGITPFLAMAADLKKKGKSFELHYAAPSKELCAFHDFLLSIYPDETHFYFSKEKRKMTTDLMKNQPIGTHVYFCGTEAMIREYAEAAKAFGYPEKSIHFELFTPPDFGPLQAFQVKLNKSNQVLDVQEGKTLLETLLTHNIQAPYSCKIGGCGSCQVNVLKGEIDHRDFYLSDTEKKEGNVMLTCVSRAKSGYLILDL
;
A
#
# COMPACT_ATOMS: atom_id res chain seq x y z
N MET A 1 9.94 19.49 8.28
CA MET A 1 11.23 19.03 7.69
C MET A 1 10.97 18.83 6.19
N ALA A 2 11.79 19.43 5.32
CA ALA A 2 11.70 19.15 3.89
C ALA A 2 11.97 17.66 3.71
N THR A 3 11.00 16.91 3.21
CA THR A 3 11.21 15.51 2.83
C THR A 3 12.23 15.50 1.69
N SER A 4 13.40 14.91 1.92
CA SER A 4 14.40 14.75 0.87
C SER A 4 13.77 13.94 -0.27
N THR A 5 13.79 14.50 -1.48
CA THR A 5 13.26 13.89 -2.69
C THR A 5 14.38 13.60 -3.67
N ILE A 6 14.13 12.68 -4.60
CA ILE A 6 15.04 12.33 -5.69
C ILE A 6 14.36 12.79 -6.97
N GLU A 7 15.04 13.58 -7.80
CA GLU A 7 14.58 13.91 -9.15
C GLU A 7 14.85 12.72 -10.07
N VAL A 8 13.81 12.27 -10.78
CA VAL A 8 13.90 11.15 -11.72
C VAL A 8 13.34 11.54 -13.09
N VAL A 9 13.78 10.82 -14.11
CA VAL A 9 13.28 10.90 -15.48
C VAL A 9 12.54 9.62 -15.82
N VAL A 10 11.41 9.73 -16.50
CA VAL A 10 10.71 8.58 -17.09
C VAL A 10 11.48 8.12 -18.33
N GLU A 11 12.19 6.99 -18.21
CA GLU A 11 13.01 6.46 -19.29
C GLU A 11 12.22 5.56 -20.26
N GLU A 12 11.27 4.80 -19.73
CA GLU A 12 10.47 3.85 -20.50
C GLU A 12 9.04 3.79 -19.96
N ILE A 13 8.08 3.60 -20.87
CA ILE A 13 6.67 3.32 -20.55
C ILE A 13 6.29 2.05 -21.33
N LYS A 14 5.91 1.00 -20.60
CA LYS A 14 5.48 -0.26 -21.20
C LYS A 14 4.03 -0.57 -20.82
N ARG A 15 3.27 -1.12 -21.77
CA ARG A 15 1.91 -1.63 -21.49
C ARG A 15 2.00 -3.07 -20.99
N GLU A 16 1.62 -3.29 -19.74
CA GLU A 16 1.59 -4.61 -19.12
C GLU A 16 0.23 -5.31 -19.28
N SER A 17 -0.84 -4.53 -19.47
CA SER A 17 -2.19 -5.00 -19.84
C SER A 17 -2.99 -3.83 -20.42
N PRO A 18 -4.22 -4.02 -20.94
CA PRO A 18 -5.05 -2.92 -21.44
C PRO A 18 -5.24 -1.77 -20.43
N THR A 19 -5.21 -2.06 -19.14
CA THR A 19 -5.45 -1.08 -18.07
C THR A 19 -4.22 -0.78 -17.21
N VAL A 20 -3.08 -1.44 -17.45
CA VAL A 20 -1.86 -1.26 -16.63
C VAL A 20 -0.69 -0.86 -17.51
N LYS A 21 -0.01 0.21 -17.12
CA LYS A 21 1.30 0.61 -17.66
C LYS A 21 2.35 0.51 -16.57
N SER A 22 3.56 0.06 -16.91
CA SER A 22 4.75 0.21 -16.09
C SER A 22 5.58 1.40 -16.57
N PHE A 23 6.28 2.02 -15.63
CA PHE A 23 7.11 3.22 -15.83
C PHE A 23 8.48 2.95 -15.24
N LYS A 24 9.51 3.02 -16.07
CA LYS A 24 10.90 2.93 -15.65
C LYS A 24 11.42 4.32 -15.33
N LEU A 25 11.94 4.50 -14.12
CA LEU A 25 12.40 5.77 -13.57
C LEU A 25 13.91 5.70 -13.30
N VAL A 26 14.69 6.60 -13.88
CA VAL A 26 16.13 6.73 -13.65
C VAL A 26 16.44 8.04 -12.94
N ALA A 27 17.52 8.09 -12.16
CA ALA A 27 17.92 9.35 -11.51
C ALA A 27 18.27 10.42 -12.55
N ALA A 28 17.75 11.63 -12.43
CA ALA A 28 17.94 12.72 -13.39
C ALA A 28 19.42 13.16 -13.50
N ASN A 29 20.21 12.94 -12.46
CA ASN A 29 21.63 13.26 -12.42
C ASN A 29 22.55 12.09 -12.84
N GLY A 30 21.96 10.96 -13.30
CA GLY A 30 22.71 9.77 -13.72
C GLY A 30 23.32 8.96 -12.58
N SER A 31 23.05 9.28 -11.32
CA SER A 31 23.52 8.48 -10.18
C SER A 31 22.68 7.21 -9.99
N SER A 32 23.23 6.25 -9.23
CA SER A 32 22.43 5.11 -8.78
C SER A 32 21.33 5.54 -7.80
N LEU A 33 20.19 4.88 -7.89
CA LEU A 33 19.09 5.04 -6.94
C LEU A 33 19.35 4.23 -5.65
N PRO A 34 18.77 4.62 -4.51
CA PRO A 34 18.92 3.87 -3.27
C PRO A 34 18.47 2.42 -3.39
N ARG A 35 19.14 1.50 -2.70
CA ARG A 35 18.65 0.13 -2.52
C ARG A 35 17.37 0.11 -1.71
N PHE A 36 16.56 -0.92 -1.92
CA PHE A 36 15.31 -1.11 -1.19
C PHE A 36 15.13 -2.60 -0.82
N SER A 37 14.03 -2.99 -0.24
CA SER A 37 13.68 -4.37 0.07
C SER A 37 12.33 -4.73 -0.53
N GLY A 38 12.07 -6.00 -0.81
CA GLY A 38 10.77 -6.46 -1.33
C GLY A 38 9.60 -5.94 -0.50
N GLY A 39 8.56 -5.42 -1.16
CA GLY A 39 7.43 -4.75 -0.52
C GLY A 39 7.60 -3.24 -0.32
N SER A 40 8.73 -2.66 -0.72
CA SER A 40 8.92 -1.21 -0.69
C SER A 40 8.09 -0.48 -1.73
N HIS A 41 7.71 0.74 -1.39
CA HIS A 41 7.05 1.69 -2.26
C HIS A 41 7.76 3.05 -2.27
N ILE A 42 7.49 3.85 -3.28
CA ILE A 42 7.85 5.26 -3.35
C ILE A 42 6.60 6.13 -3.38
N THR A 43 6.73 7.35 -2.90
CA THR A 43 5.77 8.42 -3.17
C THR A 43 6.21 9.16 -4.41
N THR A 44 5.33 9.35 -5.37
CA THR A 44 5.57 10.19 -6.54
C THR A 44 4.92 11.55 -6.36
N TYR A 45 5.61 12.61 -6.76
CA TYR A 45 5.15 13.99 -6.69
C TYR A 45 5.09 14.56 -8.10
N VAL A 46 3.89 14.69 -8.64
CA VAL A 46 3.67 15.18 -10.01
C VAL A 46 2.99 16.54 -9.93
N GLN A 47 3.67 17.57 -10.42
CA GLN A 47 3.10 18.92 -10.50
C GLN A 47 2.16 19.01 -11.69
N THR A 48 0.93 19.45 -11.47
CA THR A 48 -0.08 19.68 -12.50
C THR A 48 -0.63 21.09 -12.41
N GLU A 49 -1.42 21.50 -13.40
CA GLU A 49 -2.14 22.78 -13.35
C GLU A 49 -3.15 22.89 -12.21
N TYR A 50 -3.65 21.76 -11.71
CA TYR A 50 -4.59 21.67 -10.58
C TYR A 50 -3.90 21.48 -9.22
N GLY A 51 -2.56 21.48 -9.19
CA GLY A 51 -1.76 21.32 -7.98
C GLY A 51 -0.90 20.06 -7.98
N LEU A 52 -0.34 19.75 -6.81
CA LEU A 52 0.55 18.61 -6.62
C LEU A 52 -0.23 17.30 -6.44
N ILE A 53 0.01 16.34 -7.32
CA ILE A 53 -0.49 14.97 -7.19
C ILE A 53 0.55 14.13 -6.44
N GLU A 54 0.21 13.69 -5.24
CA GLU A 54 1.01 12.78 -4.42
C GLU A 54 0.38 11.40 -4.41
N ARG A 55 1.11 10.35 -4.88
CA ARG A 55 0.64 8.96 -4.91
C ARG A 55 1.76 7.99 -4.54
N HIS A 56 1.37 6.90 -3.90
CA HIS A 56 2.27 5.82 -3.52
C HIS A 56 2.18 4.67 -4.52
N TYR A 57 3.32 4.13 -4.93
CA TYR A 57 3.40 2.99 -5.84
C TYR A 57 4.46 2.02 -5.37
N SER A 58 4.12 0.74 -5.33
CA SER A 58 5.07 -0.33 -5.01
C SER A 58 6.15 -0.42 -6.07
N LEU A 59 7.39 -0.64 -5.66
CA LEU A 59 8.51 -0.94 -6.54
C LEU A 59 8.39 -2.39 -7.02
N THR A 60 8.57 -2.58 -8.33
CA THR A 60 8.35 -3.88 -8.99
C THR A 60 9.64 -4.55 -9.46
N THR A 61 10.78 -3.85 -9.40
CA THR A 61 12.08 -4.38 -9.78
C THR A 61 12.69 -5.24 -8.68
N ASP A 62 13.71 -6.02 -9.06
CA ASP A 62 14.61 -6.63 -8.11
C ASP A 62 15.23 -5.54 -7.21
N PRO A 63 15.17 -5.69 -5.87
CA PRO A 63 15.65 -4.67 -4.92
C PRO A 63 17.13 -4.33 -5.01
N ASP A 64 17.96 -5.20 -5.59
CA ASP A 64 19.40 -4.94 -5.78
C ASP A 64 19.71 -4.11 -7.04
N ILE A 65 18.76 -3.96 -7.95
CA ILE A 65 18.90 -3.07 -9.11
C ILE A 65 18.80 -1.62 -8.63
N THR A 66 19.89 -0.87 -8.82
CA THR A 66 20.01 0.54 -8.43
C THR A 66 20.03 1.50 -9.59
N ASP A 67 20.12 0.99 -10.83
CA ASP A 67 20.18 1.83 -12.03
C ASP A 67 18.83 2.47 -12.34
N TYR A 68 17.74 1.82 -11.96
CA TYR A 68 16.39 2.34 -12.15
C TYR A 68 15.42 1.75 -11.14
N TYR A 69 14.30 2.46 -10.93
CA TYR A 69 13.09 1.92 -10.32
C TYR A 69 12.03 1.64 -11.38
N GLN A 70 11.19 0.67 -11.14
CA GLN A 70 9.96 0.46 -11.93
C GLN A 70 8.75 0.49 -11.00
N ILE A 71 7.72 1.20 -11.44
CA ILE A 71 6.39 1.18 -10.81
C ILE A 71 5.37 0.76 -11.86
N ALA A 72 4.24 0.19 -11.42
CA ALA A 72 3.14 -0.12 -12.33
C ALA A 72 1.83 0.47 -11.82
N ILE A 73 1.09 1.08 -12.74
CA ILE A 73 -0.10 1.88 -12.45
C ILE A 73 -1.28 1.37 -13.25
N ARG A 74 -2.35 0.98 -12.54
CA ARG A 74 -3.62 0.66 -13.17
C ARG A 74 -4.44 1.96 -13.36
N ARG A 75 -4.88 2.21 -14.59
CA ARG A 75 -5.85 3.26 -14.87
C ARG A 75 -7.18 2.92 -14.17
N SER A 76 -7.71 3.86 -13.42
CA SER A 76 -9.01 3.73 -12.76
C SER A 76 -9.86 4.95 -13.09
N ASP A 77 -11.04 4.73 -13.67
CA ASP A 77 -11.97 5.82 -14.00
C ASP A 77 -12.58 6.46 -12.73
N GLN A 78 -12.53 5.74 -11.60
CA GLN A 78 -12.91 6.27 -10.28
C GLN A 78 -11.73 6.94 -9.54
N SER A 79 -10.61 7.18 -10.25
CA SER A 79 -9.43 7.82 -9.67
C SER A 79 -9.71 9.27 -9.30
N ARG A 80 -9.09 9.72 -8.21
CA ARG A 80 -8.97 11.16 -7.86
C ARG A 80 -7.88 11.85 -8.73
N GLY A 81 -7.88 11.56 -10.05
CA GLY A 81 -7.00 12.14 -11.06
C GLY A 81 -5.62 11.49 -11.20
N GLY A 82 -5.05 10.86 -10.17
CA GLY A 82 -3.66 10.41 -10.21
C GLY A 82 -3.34 9.38 -11.28
N SER A 83 -4.05 8.23 -11.30
CA SER A 83 -3.78 7.17 -12.28
C SER A 83 -4.15 7.58 -13.71
N ILE A 84 -5.15 8.44 -13.86
CA ILE A 84 -5.54 9.02 -15.15
C ILE A 84 -4.40 9.89 -15.67
N TYR A 85 -3.86 10.79 -14.83
CA TYR A 85 -2.76 11.68 -15.21
C TYR A 85 -1.52 10.89 -15.66
N TRP A 86 -1.14 9.84 -14.91
CA TRP A 86 -0.03 8.97 -15.29
C TRP A 86 -0.24 8.29 -16.65
N HIS A 87 -1.45 7.86 -16.97
CA HIS A 87 -1.76 7.19 -18.22
C HIS A 87 -1.85 8.12 -19.43
N ASP A 88 -2.37 9.34 -19.22
CA ASP A 88 -2.73 10.24 -20.32
C ASP A 88 -1.72 11.35 -20.57
N HIS A 89 -0.98 11.76 -19.54
CA HIS A 89 -0.12 12.95 -19.60
C HIS A 89 1.37 12.64 -19.44
N ILE A 90 1.76 11.65 -18.61
CA ILE A 90 3.17 11.32 -18.43
C ILE A 90 3.76 10.69 -19.69
N LYS A 91 4.91 11.19 -20.11
CA LYS A 91 5.66 10.78 -21.32
C LYS A 91 7.09 10.41 -20.96
N ILE A 92 7.73 9.69 -21.88
CA ILE A 92 9.18 9.44 -21.84
C ILE A 92 9.90 10.79 -21.90
N GLY A 93 10.88 10.98 -21.02
CA GLY A 93 11.64 12.22 -20.85
C GLY A 93 11.09 13.16 -19.77
N ASP A 94 9.87 12.92 -19.27
CA ASP A 94 9.30 13.77 -18.20
C ASP A 94 10.10 13.60 -16.91
N LYS A 95 10.28 14.73 -16.21
CA LYS A 95 10.92 14.80 -14.90
C LYS A 95 9.89 14.93 -13.81
N LEU A 96 10.12 14.21 -12.72
CA LEU A 96 9.28 14.27 -11.52
C LEU A 96 10.12 13.99 -10.27
N TYR A 97 9.54 14.24 -9.11
CA TYR A 97 10.18 13.95 -7.84
C TYR A 97 9.57 12.70 -7.20
N ILE A 98 10.42 11.91 -6.57
CA ILE A 98 10.01 10.74 -5.78
C ILE A 98 10.59 10.81 -4.37
N SER A 99 9.95 10.13 -3.43
CA SER A 99 10.53 9.91 -2.10
C SER A 99 11.64 8.86 -2.15
N TYR A 100 12.46 8.79 -1.11
CA TYR A 100 13.22 7.57 -0.82
C TYR A 100 12.27 6.39 -0.62
N PRO A 101 12.69 5.14 -0.96
CA PRO A 101 11.89 3.94 -0.71
C PRO A 101 11.52 3.80 0.77
N LYS A 102 10.27 3.43 1.02
CA LYS A 102 9.74 3.09 2.35
C LYS A 102 9.15 1.69 2.29
N ASN A 103 9.33 0.90 3.33
CA ASN A 103 8.75 -0.44 3.40
C ASN A 103 7.80 -0.55 4.58
N HIS A 104 6.50 -0.63 4.30
CA HIS A 104 5.44 -0.88 5.26
C HIS A 104 4.81 -2.28 5.08
N PHE A 105 5.32 -3.05 4.12
CA PHE A 105 4.88 -4.42 3.83
C PHE A 105 6.10 -5.36 3.69
N PRO A 106 6.91 -5.50 4.77
CA PRO A 106 8.18 -6.24 4.68
C PRO A 106 7.99 -7.75 4.66
N LEU A 107 8.89 -8.44 3.98
CA LEU A 107 9.03 -9.88 4.09
C LEU A 107 9.55 -10.29 5.47
N SER A 108 8.99 -11.35 6.03
CA SER A 108 9.52 -12.01 7.22
C SER A 108 10.52 -13.10 6.84
N PHE A 109 11.80 -12.82 6.91
CA PHE A 109 12.83 -13.82 6.63
C PHE A 109 12.93 -14.95 7.68
N ARG A 110 12.16 -14.86 8.77
CA ARG A 110 11.97 -15.96 9.73
C ARG A 110 10.99 -17.01 9.23
N ALA A 111 10.15 -16.68 8.26
CA ALA A 111 9.23 -17.63 7.63
C ALA A 111 10.02 -18.76 6.95
N LYS A 112 9.49 -19.96 7.04
CA LYS A 112 10.02 -21.14 6.33
C LYS A 112 9.52 -21.18 4.89
N HIS A 113 8.30 -20.70 4.68
CA HIS A 113 7.63 -20.64 3.38
C HIS A 113 6.78 -19.37 3.30
N HIS A 114 6.59 -18.83 2.09
CA HIS A 114 5.78 -17.62 1.86
C HIS A 114 4.70 -17.93 0.85
N VAL A 115 3.46 -17.55 1.14
CA VAL A 115 2.35 -17.68 0.20
C VAL A 115 1.77 -16.31 -0.09
N PHE A 116 1.82 -15.92 -1.34
CA PHE A 116 1.34 -14.63 -1.84
C PHE A 116 -0.01 -14.78 -2.51
N PHE A 117 -0.97 -13.95 -2.15
CA PHE A 117 -2.28 -13.86 -2.78
C PHE A 117 -2.48 -12.48 -3.36
N ALA A 118 -2.42 -12.38 -4.68
CA ALA A 118 -2.56 -11.14 -5.45
C ALA A 118 -3.89 -11.07 -6.17
N ALA A 119 -4.50 -9.89 -6.24
CA ALA A 119 -5.62 -9.64 -7.15
C ALA A 119 -5.40 -8.33 -7.92
N GLY A 120 -5.47 -8.40 -9.25
CA GLY A 120 -5.29 -7.26 -10.14
C GLY A 120 -3.95 -6.55 -9.92
N ILE A 121 -3.97 -5.23 -9.69
CA ILE A 121 -2.74 -4.44 -9.48
C ILE A 121 -2.04 -4.75 -8.15
N GLY A 122 -2.67 -5.49 -7.24
CA GLY A 122 -2.03 -5.99 -6.01
C GLY A 122 -0.88 -6.97 -6.23
N ILE A 123 -0.59 -7.34 -7.49
CA ILE A 123 0.61 -8.11 -7.85
C ILE A 123 1.92 -7.31 -7.61
N THR A 124 1.87 -5.99 -7.65
CA THR A 124 3.06 -5.13 -7.70
C THR A 124 4.05 -5.33 -6.55
N PRO A 125 3.68 -5.38 -5.26
CA PRO A 125 4.66 -5.60 -4.19
C PRO A 125 5.30 -7.00 -4.26
N PHE A 126 4.56 -7.99 -4.76
CA PHE A 126 5.04 -9.38 -4.81
C PHE A 126 6.10 -9.60 -5.87
N LEU A 127 6.20 -8.76 -6.91
CA LEU A 127 7.28 -8.86 -7.92
C LEU A 127 8.65 -8.67 -7.28
N ALA A 128 8.83 -7.60 -6.50
CA ALA A 128 10.07 -7.36 -5.78
C ALA A 128 10.30 -8.36 -4.63
N MET A 129 9.23 -8.79 -3.94
CA MET A 129 9.31 -9.81 -2.91
C MET A 129 9.77 -11.16 -3.45
N ALA A 130 9.22 -11.60 -4.59
CA ALA A 130 9.61 -12.85 -5.25
C ALA A 130 11.09 -12.83 -5.65
N ALA A 131 11.59 -11.70 -6.19
CA ALA A 131 13.00 -11.53 -6.52
C ALA A 131 13.90 -11.66 -5.27
N ASP A 132 13.53 -10.98 -4.16
CA ASP A 132 14.25 -11.10 -2.88
C ASP A 132 14.30 -12.54 -2.36
N LEU A 133 13.18 -13.27 -2.40
CA LEU A 133 13.10 -14.64 -1.92
C LEU A 133 13.91 -15.61 -2.79
N LYS A 134 13.79 -15.48 -4.13
CA LYS A 134 14.55 -16.34 -5.07
C LYS A 134 16.03 -16.22 -4.86
N LYS A 135 16.56 -14.98 -4.72
CA LYS A 135 17.98 -14.73 -4.43
C LYS A 135 18.45 -15.34 -3.11
N LYS A 136 17.59 -15.34 -2.10
CA LYS A 136 17.92 -15.87 -0.79
C LYS A 136 17.62 -17.37 -0.65
N GLY A 137 17.27 -18.04 -1.75
CA GLY A 137 16.94 -19.48 -1.76
C GLY A 137 15.75 -19.83 -0.86
N LYS A 138 14.81 -18.89 -0.67
CA LYS A 138 13.59 -19.10 0.11
C LYS A 138 12.45 -19.55 -0.78
N SER A 139 11.66 -20.51 -0.30
CA SER A 139 10.50 -21.02 -1.03
C SER A 139 9.30 -20.08 -0.92
N PHE A 140 8.55 -19.95 -2.02
CA PHE A 140 7.29 -19.24 -2.05
C PHE A 140 6.31 -19.82 -3.07
N GLU A 141 5.04 -19.51 -2.90
CA GLU A 141 3.97 -19.69 -3.88
C GLU A 141 3.31 -18.34 -4.14
N LEU A 142 2.95 -18.08 -5.40
CA LEU A 142 2.23 -16.89 -5.82
C LEU A 142 0.91 -17.26 -6.48
N HIS A 143 -0.19 -17.00 -5.82
CA HIS A 143 -1.55 -17.13 -6.33
C HIS A 143 -2.03 -15.79 -6.85
N TYR A 144 -2.27 -15.68 -8.17
CA TYR A 144 -2.61 -14.42 -8.81
C TYR A 144 -3.96 -14.49 -9.53
N ALA A 145 -4.92 -13.72 -9.04
CA ALA A 145 -6.27 -13.60 -9.58
C ALA A 145 -6.43 -12.36 -10.48
N ALA A 146 -7.00 -12.57 -11.66
CA ALA A 146 -7.38 -11.52 -12.61
C ALA A 146 -8.71 -11.86 -13.29
N PRO A 147 -9.40 -10.89 -13.94
CA PRO A 147 -10.63 -11.19 -14.67
C PRO A 147 -10.41 -12.13 -15.86
N SER A 148 -9.30 -11.96 -16.58
CA SER A 148 -8.89 -12.81 -17.73
C SER A 148 -7.37 -12.72 -17.91
N LYS A 149 -6.80 -13.54 -18.78
CA LYS A 149 -5.38 -13.52 -19.12
C LYS A 149 -4.94 -12.16 -19.68
N GLU A 150 -5.72 -11.54 -20.55
CA GLU A 150 -5.41 -10.25 -21.17
C GLU A 150 -5.36 -9.11 -20.15
N LEU A 151 -6.16 -9.21 -19.07
CA LEU A 151 -6.19 -8.24 -17.98
C LEU A 151 -5.21 -8.57 -16.84
N CYS A 152 -4.45 -9.66 -16.96
CA CYS A 152 -3.46 -10.11 -16.01
C CYS A 152 -2.11 -9.43 -16.30
N ALA A 153 -1.84 -8.31 -15.64
CA ALA A 153 -0.56 -7.61 -15.80
C ALA A 153 0.60 -8.51 -15.35
N PHE A 154 1.73 -8.42 -16.05
CA PHE A 154 2.94 -9.24 -15.79
C PHE A 154 2.75 -10.76 -15.96
N HIS A 155 1.66 -11.22 -16.62
CA HIS A 155 1.40 -12.64 -16.82
C HIS A 155 2.61 -13.37 -17.44
N ASP A 156 3.06 -12.91 -18.62
CA ASP A 156 4.13 -13.57 -19.37
C ASP A 156 5.48 -13.44 -18.65
N PHE A 157 5.73 -12.33 -17.95
CA PHE A 157 6.91 -12.16 -17.10
C PHE A 157 6.94 -13.21 -15.98
N LEU A 158 5.86 -13.35 -15.22
CA LEU A 158 5.75 -14.31 -14.12
C LEU A 158 5.89 -15.74 -14.60
N LEU A 159 5.24 -16.08 -15.70
CA LEU A 159 5.33 -17.41 -16.31
C LEU A 159 6.75 -17.74 -16.81
N SER A 160 7.49 -16.72 -17.25
CA SER A 160 8.88 -16.89 -17.72
C SER A 160 9.88 -17.05 -16.57
N ILE A 161 9.69 -16.31 -15.47
CA ILE A 161 10.71 -16.23 -14.39
C ILE A 161 10.39 -17.15 -13.22
N TYR A 162 9.08 -17.36 -12.92
CA TYR A 162 8.59 -18.14 -11.78
C TYR A 162 7.50 -19.13 -12.21
N PRO A 163 7.74 -20.01 -13.22
CA PRO A 163 6.72 -20.91 -13.78
C PRO A 163 6.17 -21.89 -12.75
N ASP A 164 7.02 -22.41 -11.88
CA ASP A 164 6.65 -23.42 -10.88
C ASP A 164 6.00 -22.82 -9.63
N GLU A 165 6.35 -21.58 -9.31
CA GLU A 165 5.85 -20.89 -8.11
C GLU A 165 4.55 -20.13 -8.36
N THR A 166 4.15 -19.85 -9.63
CA THR A 166 3.02 -18.96 -9.95
C THR A 166 1.79 -19.74 -10.42
N HIS A 167 0.66 -19.46 -9.78
CA HIS A 167 -0.64 -20.04 -10.08
C HIS A 167 -1.63 -18.93 -10.47
N PHE A 168 -2.17 -18.99 -11.69
CA PHE A 168 -3.12 -18.00 -12.21
C PHE A 168 -4.57 -18.44 -12.04
N TYR A 169 -5.44 -17.49 -11.71
CA TYR A 169 -6.88 -17.69 -11.51
C TYR A 169 -7.66 -16.64 -12.31
N PHE A 170 -8.43 -17.09 -13.32
CA PHE A 170 -9.20 -16.23 -14.20
C PHE A 170 -10.69 -16.39 -13.94
N SER A 171 -11.34 -15.33 -13.39
CA SER A 171 -12.74 -15.41 -12.99
C SER A 171 -13.69 -15.60 -14.18
N LYS A 172 -13.35 -15.10 -15.38
CA LYS A 172 -14.11 -15.34 -16.62
C LYS A 172 -14.07 -16.80 -17.07
N GLU A 173 -13.04 -17.54 -16.69
CA GLU A 173 -12.88 -18.98 -16.97
C GLU A 173 -13.42 -19.85 -15.81
N LYS A 174 -14.19 -19.26 -14.87
CA LYS A 174 -14.71 -19.93 -13.67
C LYS A 174 -13.64 -20.53 -12.75
N ARG A 175 -12.36 -20.22 -12.97
CA ARG A 175 -11.26 -20.62 -12.09
C ARG A 175 -11.07 -19.53 -11.05
N LYS A 176 -11.52 -19.79 -9.82
CA LYS A 176 -11.44 -18.85 -8.70
C LYS A 176 -10.30 -19.22 -7.78
N MET A 177 -9.57 -18.22 -7.31
CA MET A 177 -8.68 -18.30 -6.17
C MET A 177 -9.54 -18.40 -4.90
N THR A 178 -9.24 -19.36 -4.02
CA THR A 178 -10.03 -19.61 -2.80
C THR A 178 -9.15 -19.60 -1.56
N THR A 179 -9.76 -19.38 -0.40
CA THR A 179 -9.05 -19.40 0.89
C THR A 179 -8.53 -20.78 1.26
N ASP A 180 -9.08 -21.85 0.67
CA ASP A 180 -8.64 -23.24 0.92
C ASP A 180 -7.18 -23.50 0.51
N LEU A 181 -6.61 -22.66 -0.35
CA LEU A 181 -5.19 -22.70 -0.72
C LEU A 181 -4.24 -22.46 0.48
N MET A 182 -4.76 -21.88 1.56
CA MET A 182 -4.01 -21.70 2.80
C MET A 182 -4.04 -22.93 3.71
N LYS A 183 -4.94 -23.91 3.43
CA LYS A 183 -4.97 -25.16 4.19
C LYS A 183 -3.77 -26.03 3.84
N ASN A 184 -3.30 -26.80 4.82
CA ASN A 184 -2.21 -27.77 4.63
C ASN A 184 -0.86 -27.17 4.22
N GLN A 185 -0.64 -25.88 4.41
CA GLN A 185 0.66 -25.26 4.21
C GLN A 185 1.66 -25.70 5.30
N PRO A 186 2.97 -25.76 5.01
CA PRO A 186 3.99 -26.14 5.97
C PRO A 186 3.97 -25.26 7.24
N ILE A 187 4.27 -25.86 8.40
CA ILE A 187 4.39 -25.10 9.65
C ILE A 187 5.49 -24.04 9.52
N GLY A 188 5.16 -22.79 9.89
CA GLY A 188 6.05 -21.64 9.75
C GLY A 188 5.87 -20.89 8.42
N THR A 189 4.77 -21.20 7.69
CA THR A 189 4.35 -20.42 6.53
C THR A 189 3.81 -19.05 6.96
N HIS A 190 4.20 -18.02 6.22
CA HIS A 190 3.61 -16.69 6.29
C HIS A 190 2.78 -16.40 5.04
N VAL A 191 1.61 -15.84 5.22
CA VAL A 191 0.67 -15.49 4.14
C VAL A 191 0.61 -13.98 3.94
N TYR A 192 0.56 -13.56 2.68
CA TYR A 192 0.60 -12.15 2.27
C TYR A 192 -0.52 -11.87 1.29
N PHE A 193 -1.30 -10.82 1.52
CA PHE A 193 -2.46 -10.46 0.71
C PHE A 193 -2.32 -9.05 0.17
N CYS A 194 -2.53 -8.88 -1.15
CA CYS A 194 -2.66 -7.56 -1.76
C CYS A 194 -3.66 -7.61 -2.91
N GLY A 195 -4.71 -6.79 -2.84
CA GLY A 195 -5.82 -6.80 -3.79
C GLY A 195 -6.98 -5.91 -3.37
N THR A 196 -8.20 -6.36 -3.63
CA THR A 196 -9.40 -5.64 -3.18
C THR A 196 -9.59 -5.77 -1.67
N GLU A 197 -10.18 -4.76 -1.03
CA GLU A 197 -10.48 -4.79 0.40
C GLU A 197 -11.28 -6.04 0.80
N ALA A 198 -12.32 -6.37 0.04
CA ALA A 198 -13.16 -7.54 0.30
C ALA A 198 -12.35 -8.85 0.31
N MET A 199 -11.47 -9.05 -0.67
CA MET A 199 -10.57 -10.20 -0.72
C MET A 199 -9.62 -10.21 0.50
N ILE A 200 -8.98 -9.10 0.81
CA ILE A 200 -8.02 -9.02 1.92
C ILE A 200 -8.71 -9.37 3.23
N ARG A 201 -9.91 -8.84 3.48
CA ARG A 201 -10.69 -9.14 4.69
C ARG A 201 -11.04 -10.63 4.77
N GLU A 202 -11.62 -11.20 3.70
CA GLU A 202 -11.98 -12.62 3.62
C GLU A 202 -10.78 -13.52 3.89
N TYR A 203 -9.64 -13.24 3.25
CA TYR A 203 -8.43 -14.08 3.37
C TYR A 203 -7.75 -13.93 4.74
N ALA A 204 -7.73 -12.73 5.32
CA ALA A 204 -7.16 -12.53 6.65
C ALA A 204 -8.00 -13.21 7.74
N GLU A 205 -9.34 -13.16 7.64
CA GLU A 205 -10.25 -13.87 8.55
C GLU A 205 -10.10 -15.38 8.41
N ALA A 206 -10.04 -15.89 7.17
CA ALA A 206 -9.83 -17.31 6.91
C ALA A 206 -8.48 -17.81 7.44
N ALA A 207 -7.39 -17.03 7.27
CA ALA A 207 -6.09 -17.37 7.81
C ALA A 207 -6.13 -17.49 9.34
N LYS A 208 -6.78 -16.56 10.04
CA LYS A 208 -7.00 -16.66 11.50
C LYS A 208 -7.79 -17.92 11.86
N ALA A 209 -8.87 -18.22 11.13
CA ALA A 209 -9.69 -19.42 11.35
C ALA A 209 -8.94 -20.73 11.09
N PHE A 210 -7.96 -20.75 10.18
CA PHE A 210 -7.08 -21.89 9.91
C PHE A 210 -5.92 -22.00 10.91
N GLY A 211 -5.83 -21.10 11.89
CA GLY A 211 -4.83 -21.16 12.96
C GLY A 211 -3.49 -20.51 12.64
N TYR A 212 -3.40 -19.68 11.60
CA TYR A 212 -2.20 -18.87 11.38
C TYR A 212 -1.99 -17.88 12.52
N PRO A 213 -0.77 -17.81 13.11
CA PRO A 213 -0.45 -16.77 14.08
C PRO A 213 -0.62 -15.37 13.45
N GLU A 214 -1.09 -14.41 14.23
CA GLU A 214 -1.31 -13.05 13.73
C GLU A 214 -0.05 -12.45 13.06
N LYS A 215 1.12 -12.71 13.63
CA LYS A 215 2.43 -12.27 13.08
C LYS A 215 2.82 -12.94 11.76
N SER A 216 2.08 -13.95 11.32
CA SER A 216 2.28 -14.64 10.04
C SER A 216 1.27 -14.23 8.98
N ILE A 217 0.37 -13.30 9.30
CA ILE A 217 -0.68 -12.78 8.41
C ILE A 217 -0.31 -11.35 8.04
N HIS A 218 -0.05 -11.10 6.77
CA HIS A 218 0.40 -9.81 6.27
C HIS A 218 -0.49 -9.34 5.14
N PHE A 219 -0.79 -8.04 5.08
CA PHE A 219 -1.53 -7.48 3.96
C PHE A 219 -1.18 -6.03 3.69
N GLU A 220 -1.39 -5.61 2.45
CA GLU A 220 -1.27 -4.22 2.02
C GLU A 220 -2.54 -3.79 1.28
N LEU A 221 -3.07 -2.63 1.66
CA LEU A 221 -4.17 -1.95 0.99
C LEU A 221 -3.62 -0.77 0.19
N PHE A 222 -4.15 -0.54 -1.01
CA PHE A 222 -3.78 0.63 -1.83
C PHE A 222 -4.74 1.80 -1.71
N THR A 223 -5.92 1.55 -1.16
CA THR A 223 -6.93 2.57 -0.89
C THR A 223 -7.44 2.43 0.53
N PRO A 224 -7.78 3.53 1.21
CA PRO A 224 -8.47 3.44 2.48
C PRO A 224 -9.78 2.67 2.29
N PRO A 225 -10.15 1.80 3.21
CA PRO A 225 -11.46 1.17 3.21
C PRO A 225 -12.58 2.20 3.30
N ASP A 226 -13.74 1.84 2.76
CA ASP A 226 -14.95 2.61 2.94
C ASP A 226 -15.60 2.24 4.28
N PHE A 227 -15.41 3.07 5.27
CA PHE A 227 -16.05 2.95 6.57
C PHE A 227 -17.37 3.73 6.68
N GLY A 228 -17.94 4.13 5.55
CA GLY A 228 -19.15 4.96 5.51
C GLY A 228 -18.88 6.46 5.75
N PRO A 229 -19.93 7.24 6.04
CA PRO A 229 -19.85 8.69 6.11
C PRO A 229 -18.79 9.19 7.12
N LEU A 230 -18.02 10.18 6.72
CA LEU A 230 -17.04 10.86 7.57
C LEU A 230 -17.74 11.99 8.32
N GLN A 231 -18.43 11.68 9.44
CA GLN A 231 -19.13 12.67 10.25
C GLN A 231 -18.18 13.72 10.82
N ALA A 232 -18.66 14.96 10.98
CA ALA A 232 -17.89 16.03 11.61
C ALA A 232 -17.67 15.76 13.11
N PHE A 233 -16.54 16.23 13.64
CA PHE A 233 -16.23 16.18 15.07
C PHE A 233 -15.23 17.27 15.45
N GLN A 234 -15.09 17.55 16.74
CA GLN A 234 -14.14 18.52 17.27
C GLN A 234 -12.93 17.85 17.90
N VAL A 235 -11.79 18.50 17.78
CA VAL A 235 -10.55 18.08 18.43
C VAL A 235 -9.93 19.24 19.17
N LYS A 236 -9.58 19.05 20.45
CA LYS A 236 -8.74 19.95 21.21
C LYS A 236 -7.29 19.44 21.22
N LEU A 237 -6.36 20.29 20.86
CA LEU A 237 -4.92 20.03 20.96
C LEU A 237 -4.46 20.49 22.35
N ASN A 238 -4.00 19.57 23.19
CA ASN A 238 -3.73 19.85 24.60
C ASN A 238 -2.55 20.82 24.80
N LYS A 239 -1.49 20.69 23.98
CA LYS A 239 -0.28 21.51 24.12
C LYS A 239 -0.48 22.96 23.65
N SER A 240 -1.24 23.16 22.58
CA SER A 240 -1.50 24.49 22.00
C SER A 240 -2.81 25.11 22.48
N ASN A 241 -3.65 24.37 23.19
CA ASN A 241 -5.04 24.74 23.56
C ASN A 241 -5.96 25.10 22.37
N GLN A 242 -5.54 24.79 21.14
CA GLN A 242 -6.36 25.02 19.95
C GLN A 242 -7.52 24.01 19.88
N VAL A 243 -8.67 24.50 19.40
CA VAL A 243 -9.82 23.65 19.07
C VAL A 243 -9.99 23.70 17.56
N LEU A 244 -10.06 22.53 16.93
CA LEU A 244 -10.23 22.38 15.50
C LEU A 244 -11.51 21.65 15.18
N ASP A 245 -12.23 22.12 14.18
CA ASP A 245 -13.41 21.46 13.62
C ASP A 245 -12.98 20.58 12.45
N VAL A 246 -13.07 19.25 12.64
CA VAL A 246 -12.86 18.27 11.57
C VAL A 246 -14.16 18.15 10.80
N GLN A 247 -14.20 18.75 9.63
CA GLN A 247 -15.39 18.81 8.78
C GLN A 247 -15.80 17.43 8.26
N GLU A 248 -17.06 17.30 7.89
CA GLU A 248 -17.55 16.16 7.14
C GLU A 248 -16.72 15.95 5.85
N GLY A 249 -16.41 14.70 5.53
CA GLY A 249 -15.60 14.36 4.35
C GLY A 249 -14.09 14.56 4.49
N LYS A 250 -13.60 15.22 5.56
CA LYS A 250 -12.17 15.41 5.81
C LYS A 250 -11.65 14.49 6.91
N THR A 251 -10.39 14.06 6.78
CA THR A 251 -9.70 13.34 7.84
C THR A 251 -9.14 14.30 8.89
N LEU A 252 -8.86 13.80 10.09
CA LEU A 252 -8.16 14.57 11.11
C LEU A 252 -6.77 15.00 10.65
N LEU A 253 -6.03 14.10 9.96
CA LEU A 253 -4.73 14.43 9.39
C LEU A 253 -4.79 15.61 8.43
N GLU A 254 -5.74 15.61 7.48
CA GLU A 254 -5.93 16.73 6.54
C GLU A 254 -6.24 18.03 7.28
N THR A 255 -7.07 17.99 8.32
CA THR A 255 -7.39 19.15 9.15
C THR A 255 -6.15 19.67 9.87
N LEU A 256 -5.34 18.80 10.51
CA LEU A 256 -4.10 19.19 11.16
C LEU A 256 -3.14 19.89 10.18
N LEU A 257 -2.91 19.27 9.01
CA LEU A 257 -2.02 19.82 7.99
C LEU A 257 -2.51 21.18 7.44
N THR A 258 -3.81 21.35 7.23
CA THR A 258 -4.40 22.61 6.78
C THR A 258 -4.21 23.75 7.80
N HIS A 259 -4.15 23.42 9.09
CA HIS A 259 -3.87 24.38 10.17
C HIS A 259 -2.37 24.51 10.50
N ASN A 260 -1.48 24.04 9.61
CA ASN A 260 -0.02 24.04 9.79
C ASN A 260 0.46 23.30 11.06
N ILE A 261 -0.33 22.36 11.58
CA ILE A 261 0.08 21.49 12.68
C ILE A 261 0.96 20.37 12.11
N GLN A 262 2.17 20.26 12.63
CA GLN A 262 3.09 19.19 12.23
C GLN A 262 2.61 17.85 12.79
N ALA A 263 1.98 17.06 11.94
CA ALA A 263 1.58 15.69 12.24
C ALA A 263 2.39 14.73 11.35
N PRO A 264 3.04 13.70 11.91
CA PRO A 264 3.75 12.71 11.10
C PRO A 264 2.75 11.88 10.30
N TYR A 265 3.10 11.52 9.07
CA TYR A 265 2.29 10.60 8.25
C TYR A 265 3.14 9.91 7.17
N SER A 266 2.59 8.82 6.61
CA SER A 266 3.16 8.13 5.46
C SER A 266 2.06 7.61 4.53
N CYS A 267 1.47 6.43 4.78
CA CYS A 267 0.57 5.74 3.85
C CYS A 267 -0.80 6.44 3.63
N LYS A 268 -1.30 7.20 4.58
CA LYS A 268 -2.63 7.86 4.58
C LYS A 268 -3.83 6.91 4.46
N ILE A 269 -3.65 5.61 4.73
CA ILE A 269 -4.69 4.57 4.59
C ILE A 269 -4.90 3.73 5.86
N GLY A 270 -4.29 4.10 6.99
CA GLY A 270 -4.47 3.39 8.26
C GLY A 270 -3.65 2.12 8.44
N GLY A 271 -2.64 1.86 7.60
CA GLY A 271 -1.89 0.59 7.61
C GLY A 271 -0.45 0.67 8.14
N CYS A 272 0.13 1.86 8.38
CA CYS A 272 1.57 1.96 8.69
C CYS A 272 1.90 2.52 10.08
N GLY A 273 0.95 3.01 10.83
CA GLY A 273 1.17 3.58 12.16
C GLY A 273 1.83 4.96 12.20
N SER A 274 2.38 5.48 11.09
CA SER A 274 3.18 6.72 11.09
C SER A 274 2.42 7.96 11.57
N CYS A 275 1.10 7.96 11.49
CA CYS A 275 0.25 9.09 11.93
C CYS A 275 -0.42 8.84 13.29
N GLN A 276 0.16 7.95 14.10
CA GLN A 276 -0.35 7.65 15.44
C GLN A 276 -0.15 8.85 16.36
N VAL A 277 -1.19 9.16 17.13
CA VAL A 277 -1.19 10.19 18.17
C VAL A 277 -1.84 9.68 19.44
N ASN A 278 -1.45 10.21 20.60
CA ASN A 278 -2.07 9.89 21.87
C ASN A 278 -3.38 10.66 22.04
N VAL A 279 -4.40 9.96 22.54
CA VAL A 279 -5.71 10.50 22.88
C VAL A 279 -5.84 10.56 24.40
N LEU A 280 -6.03 11.78 24.92
CA LEU A 280 -6.14 12.03 26.36
C LEU A 280 -7.58 11.90 26.86
N LYS A 281 -8.57 12.18 25.97
CA LYS A 281 -9.99 12.09 26.30
C LYS A 281 -10.85 11.94 25.05
N GLY A 282 -11.96 11.20 25.20
CA GLY A 282 -12.96 10.95 24.17
C GLY A 282 -12.93 9.50 23.68
N GLU A 283 -13.98 9.09 22.96
CA GLU A 283 -14.10 7.75 22.41
C GLU A 283 -13.66 7.75 20.93
N ILE A 284 -12.83 6.79 20.55
CA ILE A 284 -12.25 6.67 19.21
C ILE A 284 -13.09 5.70 18.39
N ASP A 285 -13.44 6.11 17.18
CA ASP A 285 -13.90 5.23 16.10
C ASP A 285 -12.67 4.79 15.30
N HIS A 286 -12.11 3.64 15.67
CA HIS A 286 -10.92 3.06 15.02
C HIS A 286 -11.28 2.53 13.64
N ARG A 287 -10.63 3.09 12.62
CA ARG A 287 -10.79 2.73 11.20
C ARG A 287 -9.48 2.28 10.57
N ASP A 288 -8.53 1.90 11.40
CA ASP A 288 -7.22 1.41 10.99
C ASP A 288 -7.10 -0.12 11.06
N PHE A 289 -6.05 -0.62 10.40
CA PHE A 289 -5.64 -2.03 10.40
C PHE A 289 -4.28 -2.22 11.09
N TYR A 290 -3.72 -1.17 11.65
CA TYR A 290 -2.40 -1.17 12.26
C TYR A 290 -2.44 -1.52 13.74
N LEU A 291 -3.35 -0.91 14.48
CA LEU A 291 -3.47 -1.14 15.91
C LEU A 291 -4.07 -2.51 16.21
N SER A 292 -3.50 -3.21 17.19
CA SER A 292 -4.03 -4.45 17.72
C SER A 292 -5.40 -4.25 18.39
N ASP A 293 -6.17 -5.32 18.55
CA ASP A 293 -7.45 -5.28 19.25
C ASP A 293 -7.30 -4.81 20.71
N THR A 294 -6.13 -5.07 21.33
CA THR A 294 -5.81 -4.60 22.69
C THR A 294 -5.64 -3.08 22.71
N GLU A 295 -4.81 -2.52 21.83
CA GLU A 295 -4.59 -1.07 21.72
C GLU A 295 -5.88 -0.32 21.38
N LYS A 296 -6.72 -0.88 20.51
CA LYS A 296 -8.04 -0.32 20.19
C LYS A 296 -8.97 -0.29 21.40
N LYS A 297 -8.95 -1.34 22.24
CA LYS A 297 -9.76 -1.40 23.48
C LYS A 297 -9.25 -0.44 24.56
N GLU A 298 -7.95 -0.22 24.67
CA GLU A 298 -7.36 0.76 25.58
C GLU A 298 -7.78 2.19 25.24
N GLY A 299 -8.01 2.50 23.96
CA GLY A 299 -8.57 3.76 23.51
C GLY A 299 -7.69 5.00 23.74
N ASN A 300 -6.39 4.80 23.94
CA ASN A 300 -5.41 5.87 24.27
C ASN A 300 -4.58 6.33 23.07
N VAL A 301 -4.74 5.71 21.91
CA VAL A 301 -4.03 6.04 20.66
C VAL A 301 -4.97 5.98 19.45
N MET A 302 -4.72 6.80 18.45
CA MET A 302 -5.45 6.76 17.18
C MET A 302 -4.56 7.05 15.98
N LEU A 303 -4.97 6.59 14.80
CA LEU A 303 -4.34 6.99 13.53
C LEU A 303 -5.12 8.14 12.87
N THR A 304 -4.51 9.32 12.80
CA THR A 304 -5.19 10.56 12.35
C THR A 304 -5.65 10.54 10.89
N CYS A 305 -5.06 9.66 10.07
CA CYS A 305 -5.40 9.58 8.64
C CYS A 305 -6.74 8.87 8.34
N VAL A 306 -7.27 8.08 9.28
CA VAL A 306 -8.50 7.29 9.06
C VAL A 306 -9.46 7.28 10.25
N SER A 307 -8.95 7.25 11.51
CA SER A 307 -9.78 7.14 12.71
C SER A 307 -10.47 8.46 13.06
N ARG A 308 -11.58 8.39 13.76
CA ARG A 308 -12.46 9.53 14.08
C ARG A 308 -12.90 9.51 15.54
N ALA A 309 -13.65 10.54 15.98
CA ALA A 309 -14.32 10.53 17.25
C ALA A 309 -15.66 9.82 17.14
N LYS A 310 -15.98 8.90 18.07
CA LYS A 310 -17.32 8.37 18.29
C LYS A 310 -18.23 9.38 19.00
N SER A 311 -17.67 10.06 20.01
CA SER A 311 -18.38 10.99 20.89
C SER A 311 -18.51 12.43 20.33
N GLY A 312 -18.09 12.66 19.09
CA GLY A 312 -18.07 14.00 18.49
C GLY A 312 -16.95 14.92 18.99
N TYR A 313 -16.14 14.49 19.97
CA TYR A 313 -15.08 15.31 20.58
C TYR A 313 -13.92 14.46 21.09
N LEU A 314 -12.67 14.90 20.82
CA LEU A 314 -11.44 14.29 21.33
C LEU A 314 -10.48 15.35 21.91
N ILE A 315 -9.65 14.96 22.87
CA ILE A 315 -8.47 15.73 23.31
C ILE A 315 -7.22 14.92 22.94
N LEU A 316 -6.32 15.53 22.18
CA LEU A 316 -5.09 14.92 21.71
C LEU A 316 -3.86 15.52 22.41
N ASP A 317 -2.81 14.71 22.61
CA ASP A 317 -1.52 15.15 23.12
C ASP A 317 -0.66 15.76 21.99
N LEU A 318 -1.16 16.83 21.40
CA LEU A 318 -0.52 17.62 20.34
C LEU A 318 -0.41 19.09 20.75
#